data_abc31fad444229ea0bd2e2b8af11d56d
#
_entry.id   abc31fad444229ea0bd2e2b8af11d56d
#
_cell.length_a   1.000
_cell.length_b   1.000
_cell.length_c   1.000
_cell.angle_alpha   90.00
_cell.angle_beta   90.00
_cell.angle_gamma   90.00
#
_symmetry.space_group_name_H-M   'P 1'
#
loop_
_entity.id
_entity.type
_entity.pdbx_description
1 polymer ?
#
loop_
_entity_poly.entity_id
_entity_poly.type
_entity_poly.pdbx_seq_one_letter_code
_entity_poly.pdbx_strand_id
1 'polypeptide(L)'
;MSKELMLGFSADADSLLRLLKRLRAPGGCPWDRAQTRQTLSRCLRNECAEFVEALDQGDKEHILDELGDVMMNVFLQVAVAEEKGEFSLEDVWAHVIEKMIRRHEHVFGSGQAGTPEEVLALWEKVKAREPGRTAAKSAMDKVDQSLSALDRAEKLQSRAAKAGFDWRDVSGAAAKVAEESREVADALTTADDGAIDEEIGDLLFAIVNLTRKRGGHTAEELLRKANYKFERRFRAVEKKLAASGKSCETSTLDEMDALWNEVKKEE
;
A
#
# COMPACT_ATOMS: atom_id res chain seq x y z
N MET A 1 -22.72 24.87 -3.18
CA MET A 1 -21.88 26.05 -2.90
C MET A 1 -20.75 25.61 -2.00
N SER A 2 -19.49 25.84 -2.42
CA SER A 2 -18.30 25.50 -1.62
C SER A 2 -18.23 26.44 -0.40
N LYS A 3 -17.74 25.88 0.74
CA LYS A 3 -17.54 26.64 1.97
C LYS A 3 -16.40 27.63 1.77
N GLU A 4 -16.65 28.92 1.95
CA GLU A 4 -15.60 29.93 1.97
C GLU A 4 -14.75 29.76 3.25
N LEU A 5 -13.43 29.81 3.07
CA LEU A 5 -12.45 29.65 4.14
C LEU A 5 -11.76 31.01 4.44
N MET A 6 -10.43 31.03 4.46
CA MET A 6 -9.63 32.19 4.75
C MET A 6 -9.00 32.74 3.47
N LEU A 7 -8.74 34.07 3.43
CA LEU A 7 -8.02 34.76 2.34
C LEU A 7 -8.63 34.54 0.93
N GLY A 8 -9.95 34.40 0.83
CA GLY A 8 -10.66 34.22 -0.44
C GLY A 8 -10.50 32.83 -1.09
N PHE A 9 -10.08 31.84 -0.34
CA PHE A 9 -10.12 30.45 -0.77
C PHE A 9 -11.43 29.77 -0.36
N SER A 10 -11.91 28.89 -1.21
CA SER A 10 -13.08 28.03 -0.95
C SER A 10 -12.63 26.58 -0.72
N ALA A 11 -13.49 25.78 -0.11
CA ALA A 11 -13.23 24.34 0.08
C ALA A 11 -13.54 23.58 -1.21
N ASP A 12 -12.69 23.75 -2.24
CA ASP A 12 -12.81 23.09 -3.54
C ASP A 12 -11.43 22.83 -4.17
N ALA A 13 -11.42 22.00 -5.20
CA ALA A 13 -10.21 21.56 -5.90
C ALA A 13 -9.43 22.71 -6.56
N ASP A 14 -10.15 23.68 -7.16
CA ASP A 14 -9.54 24.82 -7.84
C ASP A 14 -8.86 25.75 -6.84
N SER A 15 -9.47 25.95 -5.68
CA SER A 15 -8.91 26.76 -4.61
C SER A 15 -7.65 26.11 -4.04
N LEU A 16 -7.64 24.80 -3.84
CA LEU A 16 -6.44 24.08 -3.41
C LEU A 16 -5.31 24.24 -4.44
N LEU A 17 -5.58 24.02 -5.71
CA LEU A 17 -4.55 24.19 -6.76
C LEU A 17 -4.02 25.64 -6.82
N ARG A 18 -4.90 26.64 -6.71
CA ARG A 18 -4.48 28.07 -6.67
C ARG A 18 -3.60 28.35 -5.47
N LEU A 19 -3.93 27.81 -4.30
CA LEU A 19 -3.12 27.93 -3.08
C LEU A 19 -1.72 27.38 -3.31
N LEU A 20 -1.61 26.16 -3.80
CA LEU A 20 -0.33 25.49 -4.04
C LEU A 20 0.52 26.20 -5.10
N LYS A 21 -0.09 26.69 -6.18
CA LYS A 21 0.58 27.55 -7.16
C LYS A 21 1.09 28.84 -6.52
N ARG A 22 0.32 29.46 -5.63
CA ARG A 22 0.76 30.67 -4.91
C ARG A 22 1.95 30.39 -4.00
N LEU A 23 1.98 29.25 -3.32
CA LEU A 23 3.13 28.84 -2.51
C LEU A 23 4.39 28.62 -3.36
N ARG A 24 4.24 28.13 -4.57
CA ARG A 24 5.35 27.87 -5.51
C ARG A 24 5.77 29.07 -6.34
N ALA A 25 4.96 30.15 -6.40
CA ALA A 25 5.25 31.35 -7.19
C ALA A 25 6.43 32.15 -6.61
N PRO A 26 7.04 33.09 -7.39
CA PRO A 26 7.99 34.06 -6.87
C PRO A 26 7.43 34.79 -5.66
N GLY A 27 8.20 34.82 -4.56
CA GLY A 27 7.75 35.37 -3.27
C GLY A 27 6.82 34.44 -2.46
N GLY A 28 6.64 33.21 -2.91
CA GLY A 28 5.99 32.15 -2.14
C GLY A 28 6.94 31.40 -1.19
N CYS A 29 6.58 30.21 -0.76
CA CYS A 29 7.35 29.41 0.18
C CYS A 29 8.65 28.86 -0.47
N PRO A 30 9.83 29.10 0.10
CA PRO A 30 11.08 28.59 -0.46
C PRO A 30 11.13 27.05 -0.51
N TRP A 31 10.52 26.37 0.45
CA TRP A 31 10.49 24.92 0.52
C TRP A 31 9.62 24.33 -0.62
N ASP A 32 8.40 24.84 -0.81
CA ASP A 32 7.51 24.40 -1.88
C ASP A 32 8.11 24.65 -3.26
N ARG A 33 8.79 25.79 -3.45
CA ARG A 33 9.46 26.12 -4.70
C ARG A 33 10.62 25.19 -5.05
N ALA A 34 11.30 24.64 -4.04
CA ALA A 34 12.40 23.70 -4.23
C ALA A 34 11.92 22.28 -4.58
N GLN A 35 10.64 21.98 -4.41
CA GLN A 35 10.12 20.65 -4.67
C GLN A 35 10.14 20.30 -6.16
N THR A 36 10.56 19.07 -6.44
CA THR A 36 10.53 18.43 -7.77
C THR A 36 9.55 17.27 -7.75
N ARG A 37 9.19 16.73 -8.92
CA ARG A 37 8.38 15.52 -8.99
C ARG A 37 8.98 14.35 -8.20
N GLN A 38 10.30 14.21 -8.20
CA GLN A 38 11.01 13.14 -7.49
C GLN A 38 10.92 13.31 -5.96
N THR A 39 11.09 14.55 -5.45
CA THR A 39 10.94 14.80 -4.02
C THR A 39 9.49 14.59 -3.59
N LEU A 40 8.52 15.14 -4.34
CA LEU A 40 7.09 14.97 -4.08
C LEU A 40 6.62 13.51 -4.19
N SER A 41 7.26 12.68 -5.02
CA SER A 41 6.91 11.26 -5.08
C SER A 41 7.28 10.50 -3.81
N ARG A 42 8.31 10.97 -3.07
CA ARG A 42 8.64 10.43 -1.75
C ARG A 42 7.64 10.86 -0.70
N CYS A 43 7.28 12.15 -0.69
CA CYS A 43 6.24 12.66 0.19
C CYS A 43 4.93 11.90 -0.02
N LEU A 44 4.44 11.80 -1.26
CA LEU A 44 3.21 11.08 -1.57
C LEU A 44 3.19 9.63 -1.06
N ARG A 45 4.34 8.92 -1.12
CA ARG A 45 4.40 7.55 -0.57
C ARG A 45 4.30 7.52 0.95
N ASN A 46 4.88 8.51 1.63
CA ASN A 46 4.78 8.62 3.08
C ASN A 46 3.35 8.93 3.49
N GLU A 47 2.73 9.96 2.90
CA GLU A 47 1.33 10.31 3.18
C GLU A 47 0.36 9.16 2.86
N CYS A 48 0.60 8.42 1.78
CA CYS A 48 -0.20 7.21 1.50
C CYS A 48 -0.04 6.13 2.60
N ALA A 49 1.15 5.99 3.18
CA ALA A 49 1.37 5.04 4.27
C ALA A 49 0.68 5.53 5.56
N GLU A 50 0.79 6.82 5.90
CA GLU A 50 0.16 7.44 7.05
C GLU A 50 -1.37 7.41 6.93
N PHE A 51 -1.92 7.70 5.73
CA PHE A 51 -3.35 7.53 5.45
C PHE A 51 -3.84 6.08 5.65
N VAL A 52 -3.08 5.10 5.19
CA VAL A 52 -3.42 3.68 5.40
C VAL A 52 -3.34 3.31 6.88
N GLU A 53 -2.37 3.84 7.62
CA GLU A 53 -2.29 3.68 9.07
C GLU A 53 -3.51 4.27 9.79
N ALA A 54 -3.90 5.51 9.44
CA ALA A 54 -5.09 6.15 9.98
C ALA A 54 -6.38 5.33 9.74
N LEU A 55 -6.50 4.73 8.53
CA LEU A 55 -7.61 3.81 8.21
C LEU A 55 -7.62 2.57 9.11
N ASP A 56 -6.45 1.97 9.38
CA ASP A 56 -6.34 0.79 10.24
C ASP A 56 -6.68 1.11 11.71
N GLN A 57 -6.35 2.34 12.17
CA GLN A 57 -6.67 2.82 13.52
C GLN A 57 -8.16 3.22 13.65
N GLY A 58 -8.80 3.63 12.56
CA GLY A 58 -10.22 4.01 12.53
C GLY A 58 -10.52 5.38 13.14
N ASP A 59 -9.51 6.23 13.37
CA ASP A 59 -9.67 7.60 13.87
C ASP A 59 -10.08 8.53 12.71
N LYS A 60 -11.29 9.06 12.79
CA LYS A 60 -11.87 9.89 11.71
C LYS A 60 -11.15 11.21 11.51
N GLU A 61 -10.64 11.83 12.56
CA GLU A 61 -9.92 13.11 12.46
C GLU A 61 -8.57 12.87 11.79
N HIS A 62 -7.86 11.83 12.19
CA HIS A 62 -6.60 11.42 11.58
C HIS A 62 -6.80 11.00 10.12
N ILE A 63 -7.83 10.20 9.81
CA ILE A 63 -8.18 9.84 8.41
C ILE A 63 -8.43 11.08 7.55
N LEU A 64 -9.11 12.10 8.09
CA LEU A 64 -9.39 13.34 7.35
C LEU A 64 -8.11 14.12 7.06
N ASP A 65 -7.21 14.19 8.03
CA ASP A 65 -5.92 14.89 7.94
C ASP A 65 -5.04 14.25 6.86
N GLU A 66 -4.76 12.96 7.01
CA GLU A 66 -3.91 12.21 6.09
C GLU A 66 -4.47 12.13 4.65
N LEU A 67 -5.80 12.00 4.52
CA LEU A 67 -6.44 12.08 3.20
C LEU A 67 -6.22 13.46 2.55
N GLY A 68 -6.25 14.52 3.36
CA GLY A 68 -5.92 15.89 2.93
C GLY A 68 -4.49 15.99 2.41
N ASP A 69 -3.53 15.39 3.11
CA ASP A 69 -2.11 15.41 2.76
C ASP A 69 -1.81 14.60 1.50
N VAL A 70 -2.46 13.44 1.32
CA VAL A 70 -2.42 12.70 0.05
C VAL A 70 -2.94 13.56 -1.09
N MET A 71 -4.11 14.22 -0.93
CA MET A 71 -4.67 15.11 -1.95
C MET A 71 -3.74 16.29 -2.24
N MET A 72 -3.21 16.95 -1.22
CA MET A 72 -2.25 18.04 -1.36
C MET A 72 -1.04 17.62 -2.20
N ASN A 73 -0.43 16.47 -1.91
CA ASN A 73 0.70 15.96 -2.66
C ASN A 73 0.35 15.63 -4.12
N VAL A 74 -0.85 15.09 -4.39
CA VAL A 74 -1.33 14.87 -5.77
C VAL A 74 -1.48 16.21 -6.51
N PHE A 75 -2.06 17.23 -5.89
CA PHE A 75 -2.23 18.55 -6.49
C PHE A 75 -0.90 19.30 -6.68
N LEU A 76 0.10 19.09 -5.80
CA LEU A 76 1.46 19.58 -6.01
C LEU A 76 2.11 18.98 -7.25
N GLN A 77 1.89 17.68 -7.55
CA GLN A 77 2.35 17.08 -8.80
C GLN A 77 1.72 17.76 -10.03
N VAL A 78 0.43 18.12 -9.95
CA VAL A 78 -0.26 18.87 -11.02
C VAL A 78 0.32 20.27 -11.14
N ALA A 79 0.51 20.99 -10.04
CA ALA A 79 1.11 22.33 -10.07
C ALA A 79 2.49 22.34 -10.74
N VAL A 80 3.35 21.35 -10.43
CA VAL A 80 4.66 21.20 -11.10
C VAL A 80 4.52 20.86 -12.58
N ALA A 81 3.52 20.09 -12.98
CA ALA A 81 3.27 19.75 -14.38
C ALA A 81 2.83 21.01 -15.18
N GLU A 82 1.92 21.80 -14.62
CA GLU A 82 1.46 23.03 -15.24
C GLU A 82 2.57 24.09 -15.36
N GLU A 83 3.44 24.23 -14.35
CA GLU A 83 4.63 25.09 -14.42
C GLU A 83 5.55 24.74 -15.59
N LYS A 84 5.60 23.47 -15.95
CA LYS A 84 6.41 22.96 -17.07
C LYS A 84 5.67 22.91 -18.41
N GLY A 85 4.38 23.24 -18.43
CA GLY A 85 3.55 23.15 -19.62
C GLY A 85 3.33 21.72 -20.12
N GLU A 86 3.36 20.72 -19.22
CA GLU A 86 3.23 19.30 -19.58
C GLU A 86 1.76 18.89 -19.67
N PHE A 87 0.95 19.18 -18.67
CA PHE A 87 -0.50 18.95 -18.60
C PHE A 87 -1.12 19.75 -17.47
N SER A 88 -2.43 19.95 -17.55
CA SER A 88 -3.26 20.68 -16.57
C SER A 88 -4.06 19.74 -15.66
N LEU A 89 -4.68 20.28 -14.61
CA LEU A 89 -5.66 19.56 -13.79
C LEU A 89 -6.85 19.09 -14.64
N GLU A 90 -7.30 19.92 -15.59
CA GLU A 90 -8.39 19.56 -16.51
C GLU A 90 -8.02 18.33 -17.37
N ASP A 91 -6.79 18.26 -17.87
CA ASP A 91 -6.31 17.09 -18.62
C ASP A 91 -6.32 15.81 -17.75
N VAL A 92 -5.95 15.92 -16.48
CA VAL A 92 -6.00 14.80 -15.53
C VAL A 92 -7.45 14.34 -15.32
N TRP A 93 -8.38 15.30 -15.11
CA TRP A 93 -9.80 14.98 -14.95
C TRP A 93 -10.39 14.34 -16.21
N ALA A 94 -10.17 14.95 -17.37
CA ALA A 94 -10.63 14.40 -18.64
C ALA A 94 -10.14 12.96 -18.82
N HIS A 95 -8.84 12.74 -18.65
CA HIS A 95 -8.24 11.41 -18.80
C HIS A 95 -8.84 10.35 -17.86
N VAL A 96 -9.03 10.69 -16.57
CA VAL A 96 -9.56 9.71 -15.62
C VAL A 96 -11.06 9.45 -15.85
N ILE A 97 -11.85 10.49 -16.14
CA ILE A 97 -13.29 10.37 -16.41
C ILE A 97 -13.52 9.52 -17.66
N GLU A 98 -12.86 9.82 -18.78
CA GLU A 98 -12.98 9.03 -20.01
C GLU A 98 -12.56 7.56 -19.78
N LYS A 99 -11.48 7.33 -19.04
CA LYS A 99 -11.03 5.99 -18.66
C LYS A 99 -12.07 5.26 -17.84
N MET A 100 -12.68 5.91 -16.84
CA MET A 100 -13.70 5.30 -15.98
C MET A 100 -14.97 4.98 -16.75
N ILE A 101 -15.46 5.89 -17.61
CA ILE A 101 -16.63 5.66 -18.45
C ILE A 101 -16.37 4.46 -19.39
N ARG A 102 -15.23 4.47 -20.08
CA ARG A 102 -14.87 3.39 -21.01
C ARG A 102 -14.77 2.02 -20.34
N ARG A 103 -14.25 1.96 -19.12
CA ARG A 103 -14.08 0.69 -18.39
C ARG A 103 -15.33 0.18 -17.71
N HIS A 104 -16.36 1.02 -17.59
CA HIS A 104 -17.63 0.67 -16.96
C HIS A 104 -18.76 0.57 -18.00
N GLU A 105 -18.51 -0.17 -19.08
CA GLU A 105 -19.51 -0.40 -20.15
C GLU A 105 -20.82 -1.02 -19.59
N HIS A 106 -20.77 -1.76 -18.47
CA HIS A 106 -21.95 -2.30 -17.79
C HIS A 106 -22.79 -1.23 -17.06
N VAL A 107 -22.26 -0.02 -16.88
CA VAL A 107 -23.00 1.12 -16.27
C VAL A 107 -23.34 2.17 -17.32
N PHE A 108 -22.41 2.51 -18.19
CA PHE A 108 -22.52 3.63 -19.15
C PHE A 108 -22.79 3.20 -20.59
N GLY A 109 -22.80 1.90 -20.89
CA GLY A 109 -22.97 1.34 -22.23
C GLY A 109 -23.88 0.13 -22.25
N SER A 110 -23.62 -0.79 -23.20
CA SER A 110 -24.40 -1.99 -23.44
C SER A 110 -23.85 -3.26 -22.75
N GLY A 111 -22.73 -3.16 -22.05
CA GLY A 111 -22.13 -4.26 -21.30
C GLY A 111 -23.05 -4.74 -20.18
N GLN A 112 -22.98 -6.02 -19.84
CA GLN A 112 -23.68 -6.59 -18.68
C GLN A 112 -22.66 -7.25 -17.75
N ALA A 113 -22.76 -6.95 -16.47
CA ALA A 113 -22.03 -7.61 -15.39
C ALA A 113 -22.85 -7.46 -14.10
N GLY A 114 -23.22 -8.57 -13.49
CA GLY A 114 -24.05 -8.64 -12.26
C GLY A 114 -23.26 -8.97 -11.01
N THR A 115 -21.99 -9.40 -11.15
CA THR A 115 -21.11 -9.74 -10.02
C THR A 115 -19.76 -9.02 -10.11
N PRO A 116 -19.07 -8.81 -8.98
CA PRO A 116 -17.71 -8.23 -8.98
C PRO A 116 -16.73 -8.98 -9.89
N GLU A 117 -16.82 -10.30 -9.97
CA GLU A 117 -15.96 -11.15 -10.80
C GLU A 117 -16.19 -10.88 -12.29
N GLU A 118 -17.46 -10.73 -12.70
CA GLU A 118 -17.82 -10.39 -14.08
C GLU A 118 -17.33 -8.99 -14.45
N VAL A 119 -17.44 -8.02 -13.52
CA VAL A 119 -16.89 -6.67 -13.71
C VAL A 119 -15.38 -6.72 -13.93
N LEU A 120 -14.64 -7.45 -13.09
CA LEU A 120 -13.20 -7.60 -13.21
C LEU A 120 -12.81 -8.26 -14.56
N ALA A 121 -13.54 -9.27 -14.98
CA ALA A 121 -13.31 -9.92 -16.28
C ALA A 121 -13.58 -8.96 -17.46
N LEU A 122 -14.62 -8.14 -17.37
CA LEU A 122 -14.93 -7.11 -18.36
C LEU A 122 -13.81 -6.05 -18.42
N TRP A 123 -13.35 -5.56 -17.27
CA TRP A 123 -12.26 -4.60 -17.19
C TRP A 123 -10.96 -5.11 -17.82
N GLU A 124 -10.59 -6.37 -17.61
CA GLU A 124 -9.40 -6.95 -18.24
C GLU A 124 -9.56 -7.02 -19.78
N LYS A 125 -10.76 -7.33 -20.29
CA LYS A 125 -11.05 -7.30 -21.73
C LYS A 125 -10.94 -5.89 -22.31
N VAL A 126 -11.52 -4.89 -21.64
CA VAL A 126 -11.46 -3.49 -22.09
C VAL A 126 -10.03 -2.97 -22.04
N LYS A 127 -9.31 -3.21 -20.95
CA LYS A 127 -7.89 -2.85 -20.81
C LYS A 127 -7.01 -3.48 -21.90
N ALA A 128 -7.30 -4.70 -22.33
CA ALA A 128 -6.51 -5.37 -23.37
C ALA A 128 -6.65 -4.68 -24.75
N ARG A 129 -7.74 -3.93 -24.98
CA ARG A 129 -8.03 -3.21 -26.23
C ARG A 129 -7.54 -1.76 -26.21
N GLU A 130 -7.05 -1.25 -25.06
CA GLU A 130 -6.59 0.13 -24.94
C GLU A 130 -5.37 0.39 -25.87
N PRO A 131 -5.34 1.54 -26.61
CA PRO A 131 -4.22 1.90 -27.46
C PRO A 131 -2.91 2.01 -26.68
N GLY A 132 -1.79 1.64 -27.29
CA GLY A 132 -0.47 1.73 -26.68
C GLY A 132 -0.10 0.58 -25.74
N ARG A 133 -0.97 -0.39 -25.51
CA ARG A 133 -0.61 -1.63 -24.81
C ARG A 133 0.02 -2.62 -25.78
N THR A 134 1.32 -2.82 -25.66
CA THR A 134 1.98 -3.95 -26.30
C THR A 134 1.42 -5.26 -25.74
N ALA A 135 1.18 -6.23 -26.63
CA ALA A 135 0.81 -7.58 -26.20
C ALA A 135 1.89 -8.09 -25.23
N ALA A 136 1.47 -8.46 -24.02
CA ALA A 136 2.39 -9.03 -23.04
C ALA A 136 2.93 -10.36 -23.59
N LYS A 137 4.24 -10.51 -23.62
CA LYS A 137 4.92 -11.76 -24.00
C LYS A 137 4.90 -12.78 -22.88
N SER A 138 4.81 -12.30 -21.63
CA SER A 138 4.71 -13.11 -20.42
C SER A 138 3.57 -12.62 -19.51
N ALA A 139 2.98 -13.52 -18.75
CA ALA A 139 2.04 -13.16 -17.69
C ALA A 139 2.66 -12.19 -16.67
N MET A 140 3.98 -12.22 -16.52
CA MET A 140 4.75 -11.42 -15.55
C MET A 140 5.07 -9.99 -16.03
N ASP A 141 4.95 -9.68 -17.34
CA ASP A 141 5.35 -8.39 -17.92
C ASP A 141 4.60 -7.17 -17.37
N LYS A 142 3.49 -7.37 -16.66
CA LYS A 142 2.61 -6.28 -16.15
C LYS A 142 2.62 -6.17 -14.62
N VAL A 143 3.58 -6.77 -13.96
CA VAL A 143 3.72 -6.63 -12.51
C VAL A 143 4.64 -5.45 -12.24
N ASP A 144 4.08 -4.44 -11.59
CA ASP A 144 4.79 -3.21 -11.25
C ASP A 144 5.94 -3.50 -10.28
N GLN A 145 7.12 -2.92 -10.57
CA GLN A 145 8.31 -3.06 -9.74
C GLN A 145 8.33 -2.07 -8.57
N SER A 146 7.43 -1.07 -8.56
CA SER A 146 7.33 -0.08 -7.49
C SER A 146 6.54 -0.54 -6.26
N LEU A 147 5.87 -1.69 -6.36
CA LEU A 147 5.14 -2.31 -5.25
C LEU A 147 6.10 -2.73 -4.12
N SER A 148 5.55 -2.83 -2.89
CA SER A 148 6.25 -3.50 -1.79
C SER A 148 6.60 -4.95 -2.18
N ALA A 149 7.58 -5.56 -1.52
CA ALA A 149 7.97 -6.92 -1.83
C ALA A 149 6.81 -7.92 -1.66
N LEU A 150 6.00 -7.75 -0.61
CA LEU A 150 4.85 -8.62 -0.34
C LEU A 150 3.73 -8.42 -1.37
N ASP A 151 3.37 -7.18 -1.67
CA ASP A 151 2.34 -6.88 -2.69
C ASP A 151 2.78 -7.35 -4.08
N ARG A 152 4.08 -7.20 -4.39
CA ARG A 152 4.63 -7.67 -5.66
C ARG A 152 4.59 -9.19 -5.75
N ALA A 153 4.95 -9.92 -4.69
CA ALA A 153 4.84 -11.37 -4.64
C ALA A 153 3.40 -11.83 -4.87
N GLU A 154 2.41 -11.21 -4.21
CA GLU A 154 0.99 -11.50 -4.41
C GLU A 154 0.56 -11.27 -5.86
N LYS A 155 1.00 -10.17 -6.49
CA LYS A 155 0.69 -9.89 -7.91
C LYS A 155 1.29 -10.91 -8.85
N LEU A 156 2.54 -11.33 -8.62
CA LEU A 156 3.20 -12.40 -9.39
C LEU A 156 2.41 -13.71 -9.31
N GLN A 157 2.08 -14.12 -8.09
CA GLN A 157 1.31 -15.35 -7.84
C GLN A 157 -0.10 -15.27 -8.43
N SER A 158 -0.79 -14.14 -8.31
CA SER A 158 -2.11 -13.92 -8.93
C SER A 158 -2.05 -13.99 -10.46
N ARG A 159 -0.95 -13.55 -11.08
CA ARG A 159 -0.74 -13.69 -12.53
C ARG A 159 -0.46 -15.13 -12.94
N ALA A 160 0.35 -15.84 -12.15
CA ALA A 160 0.60 -17.28 -12.36
C ALA A 160 -0.70 -18.08 -12.25
N ALA A 161 -1.51 -17.79 -11.24
CA ALA A 161 -2.82 -18.43 -11.03
C ALA A 161 -3.76 -18.22 -12.22
N LYS A 162 -3.84 -17.00 -12.78
CA LYS A 162 -4.63 -16.70 -13.99
C LYS A 162 -4.13 -17.44 -15.23
N ALA A 163 -2.86 -17.81 -15.27
CA ALA A 163 -2.28 -18.63 -16.33
C ALA A 163 -2.47 -20.15 -16.12
N GLY A 164 -3.13 -20.54 -15.03
CA GLY A 164 -3.39 -21.95 -14.69
C GLY A 164 -2.35 -22.55 -13.72
N PHE A 165 -1.37 -21.79 -13.26
CA PHE A 165 -0.38 -22.24 -12.29
C PHE A 165 -0.79 -21.81 -10.88
N ASP A 166 -1.66 -22.61 -10.26
CA ASP A 166 -2.16 -22.37 -8.90
C ASP A 166 -2.50 -23.66 -8.18
N TRP A 167 -2.46 -23.63 -6.86
CA TRP A 167 -2.95 -24.70 -6.01
C TRP A 167 -4.48 -24.87 -6.18
N ARG A 168 -4.95 -26.11 -6.06
CA ARG A 168 -6.39 -26.42 -6.13
C ARG A 168 -7.15 -25.72 -5.01
N ASP A 169 -6.59 -25.74 -3.80
CA ASP A 169 -7.18 -25.18 -2.58
C ASP A 169 -6.11 -24.62 -1.63
N VAL A 170 -6.53 -24.10 -0.48
CA VAL A 170 -5.66 -23.51 0.53
C VAL A 170 -4.72 -24.54 1.18
N SER A 171 -5.09 -25.83 1.18
CA SER A 171 -4.29 -26.88 1.83
C SER A 171 -2.95 -27.10 1.12
N GLY A 172 -2.93 -26.99 -0.22
CA GLY A 172 -1.69 -27.06 -0.99
C GLY A 172 -0.74 -25.91 -0.68
N ALA A 173 -1.27 -24.70 -0.55
CA ALA A 173 -0.46 -23.56 -0.15
C ALA A 173 0.06 -23.67 1.30
N ALA A 174 -0.76 -24.19 2.22
CA ALA A 174 -0.34 -24.44 3.61
C ALA A 174 0.74 -25.54 3.70
N ALA A 175 0.62 -26.60 2.89
CA ALA A 175 1.63 -27.66 2.82
C ALA A 175 2.99 -27.10 2.33
N LYS A 176 2.97 -26.16 1.36
CA LYS A 176 4.20 -25.52 0.88
C LYS A 176 4.86 -24.65 1.96
N VAL A 177 4.09 -23.92 2.76
CA VAL A 177 4.65 -23.17 3.91
C VAL A 177 5.34 -24.10 4.91
N ALA A 178 4.75 -25.29 5.17
CA ALA A 178 5.38 -26.27 6.06
C ALA A 178 6.62 -26.94 5.45
N GLU A 179 6.68 -27.07 4.13
CA GLU A 179 7.85 -27.54 3.38
C GLU A 179 8.99 -26.51 3.49
N GLU A 180 8.76 -25.26 3.10
CA GLU A 180 9.76 -24.18 3.17
C GLU A 180 10.27 -23.94 4.59
N SER A 181 9.39 -24.05 5.59
CA SER A 181 9.83 -23.93 7.00
C SER A 181 10.81 -25.04 7.42
N ARG A 182 10.71 -26.24 6.84
CA ARG A 182 11.67 -27.33 7.09
C ARG A 182 12.97 -27.09 6.33
N GLU A 183 12.90 -26.61 5.08
CA GLU A 183 14.07 -26.29 4.26
C GLU A 183 14.91 -25.19 4.91
N VAL A 184 14.28 -24.14 5.48
CA VAL A 184 14.97 -23.16 6.34
C VAL A 184 15.68 -23.82 7.52
N ALA A 185 14.98 -24.73 8.24
CA ALA A 185 15.59 -25.41 9.38
C ALA A 185 16.78 -26.31 8.99
N ASP A 186 16.68 -26.98 7.84
CA ASP A 186 17.75 -27.81 7.30
C ASP A 186 18.92 -26.97 6.82
N ALA A 187 18.68 -25.86 6.11
CA ALA A 187 19.70 -24.91 5.67
C ALA A 187 20.51 -24.33 6.84
N LEU A 188 19.86 -23.98 7.95
CA LEU A 188 20.51 -23.51 9.18
C LEU A 188 21.54 -24.49 9.74
N THR A 189 21.46 -25.79 9.41
CA THR A 189 22.44 -26.80 9.83
C THR A 189 23.69 -26.80 8.98
N THR A 190 23.65 -26.21 7.77
CA THR A 190 24.76 -26.27 6.79
C THR A 190 25.78 -25.16 6.96
N ALA A 191 25.43 -24.07 7.67
CA ALA A 191 26.22 -22.84 7.80
C ALA A 191 26.55 -22.19 6.43
N ASP A 192 25.69 -22.37 5.41
CA ASP A 192 25.75 -21.70 4.12
C ASP A 192 24.75 -20.54 4.13
N ASP A 193 25.25 -19.32 4.32
CA ASP A 193 24.44 -18.11 4.40
C ASP A 193 23.59 -17.89 3.12
N GLY A 194 24.13 -18.27 1.94
CA GLY A 194 23.41 -18.13 0.67
C GLY A 194 22.20 -19.04 0.59
N ALA A 195 22.34 -20.31 1.01
CA ALA A 195 21.24 -21.25 1.07
C ALA A 195 20.18 -20.83 2.12
N ILE A 196 20.64 -20.36 3.28
CA ILE A 196 19.72 -19.87 4.33
C ILE A 196 18.88 -18.68 3.82
N ASP A 197 19.51 -17.70 3.15
CA ASP A 197 18.82 -16.54 2.60
C ASP A 197 17.79 -16.92 1.51
N GLU A 198 18.12 -17.90 0.66
CA GLU A 198 17.22 -18.41 -0.38
C GLU A 198 15.97 -19.04 0.25
N GLU A 199 16.13 -19.95 1.21
CA GLU A 199 15.01 -20.65 1.84
C GLU A 199 14.12 -19.71 2.67
N ILE A 200 14.71 -18.69 3.34
CA ILE A 200 13.93 -17.64 4.02
C ILE A 200 13.11 -16.85 3.00
N GLY A 201 13.68 -16.55 1.84
CA GLY A 201 12.96 -15.86 0.75
C GLY A 201 11.77 -16.69 0.24
N ASP A 202 11.97 -17.99 0.04
CA ASP A 202 10.94 -18.92 -0.44
C ASP A 202 9.83 -19.13 0.61
N LEU A 203 10.18 -19.22 1.89
CA LEU A 203 9.20 -19.24 2.97
C LEU A 203 8.32 -18.00 3.00
N LEU A 204 8.92 -16.80 2.86
CA LEU A 204 8.16 -15.54 2.78
C LEU A 204 7.22 -15.54 1.56
N PHE A 205 7.70 -16.01 0.42
CA PHE A 205 6.89 -16.12 -0.80
C PHE A 205 5.74 -17.13 -0.65
N ALA A 206 5.98 -18.27 0.00
CA ALA A 206 4.96 -19.27 0.30
C ALA A 206 3.87 -18.74 1.26
N ILE A 207 4.27 -17.93 2.27
CA ILE A 207 3.32 -17.27 3.18
C ILE A 207 2.41 -16.30 2.41
N VAL A 208 2.96 -15.49 1.49
CA VAL A 208 2.17 -14.60 0.63
C VAL A 208 1.15 -15.41 -0.19
N ASN A 209 1.57 -16.56 -0.74
CA ASN A 209 0.67 -17.41 -1.52
C ASN A 209 -0.46 -18.01 -0.66
N LEU A 210 -0.15 -18.40 0.57
CA LEU A 210 -1.16 -18.88 1.52
C LEU A 210 -2.21 -17.81 1.82
N THR A 211 -1.79 -16.55 2.07
CA THR A 211 -2.72 -15.45 2.33
C THR A 211 -3.59 -15.15 1.11
N ARG A 212 -2.99 -15.07 -0.08
CA ARG A 212 -3.70 -14.89 -1.36
C ARG A 212 -4.76 -16.01 -1.57
N LYS A 213 -4.38 -17.27 -1.33
CA LYS A 213 -5.25 -18.42 -1.54
C LYS A 213 -6.38 -18.48 -0.52
N ARG A 214 -6.12 -18.08 0.73
CA ARG A 214 -7.13 -17.98 1.78
C ARG A 214 -8.13 -16.86 1.46
N GLY A 215 -7.67 -15.75 0.87
CA GLY A 215 -8.47 -14.55 0.63
C GLY A 215 -8.73 -13.73 1.90
N GLY A 216 -9.43 -12.60 1.73
CA GLY A 216 -9.80 -11.68 2.79
C GLY A 216 -8.78 -10.54 2.96
N HIS A 217 -7.59 -10.83 3.46
CA HIS A 217 -6.52 -9.84 3.67
C HIS A 217 -5.25 -10.23 2.89
N THR A 218 -4.49 -9.23 2.43
CA THR A 218 -3.17 -9.43 1.84
C THR A 218 -2.11 -9.74 2.91
N ALA A 219 -0.96 -10.28 2.51
CA ALA A 219 0.16 -10.50 3.42
C ALA A 219 0.68 -9.18 4.00
N GLU A 220 0.70 -8.10 3.20
CA GLU A 220 1.06 -6.74 3.62
C GLU A 220 0.15 -6.24 4.75
N GLU A 221 -1.18 -6.35 4.59
CA GLU A 221 -2.15 -5.96 5.60
C GLU A 221 -2.01 -6.76 6.90
N LEU A 222 -1.79 -8.08 6.79
CA LEU A 222 -1.65 -8.94 7.96
C LEU A 222 -0.36 -8.66 8.73
N LEU A 223 0.74 -8.42 8.01
CA LEU A 223 2.02 -8.08 8.64
C LEU A 223 1.94 -6.70 9.31
N ARG A 224 1.32 -5.71 8.67
CA ARG A 224 1.10 -4.38 9.26
C ARG A 224 0.28 -4.49 10.56
N LYS A 225 -0.80 -5.27 10.58
CA LYS A 225 -1.58 -5.53 11.80
C LYS A 225 -0.75 -6.21 12.91
N ALA A 226 0.15 -7.11 12.52
CA ALA A 226 1.06 -7.76 13.46
C ALA A 226 2.08 -6.76 14.04
N ASN A 227 2.60 -5.84 13.21
CA ASN A 227 3.51 -4.77 13.64
C ASN A 227 2.83 -3.86 14.68
N TYR A 228 1.62 -3.35 14.41
CA TYR A 228 0.88 -2.51 15.37
C TYR A 228 0.59 -3.25 16.69
N LYS A 229 0.22 -4.53 16.58
CA LYS A 229 0.01 -5.35 17.78
C LYS A 229 1.29 -5.48 18.59
N PHE A 230 2.42 -5.73 17.94
CA PHE A 230 3.72 -5.82 18.59
C PHE A 230 4.09 -4.50 19.27
N GLU A 231 4.02 -3.39 18.54
CA GLU A 231 4.34 -2.05 19.04
C GLU A 231 3.49 -1.66 20.23
N ARG A 232 2.17 -1.83 20.15
CA ARG A 232 1.26 -1.55 21.27
C ARG A 232 1.62 -2.35 22.50
N ARG A 233 1.91 -3.65 22.36
CA ARG A 233 2.30 -4.52 23.47
C ARG A 233 3.64 -4.11 24.05
N PHE A 234 4.61 -3.82 23.19
CA PHE A 234 5.93 -3.43 23.65
C PHE A 234 5.90 -2.10 24.42
N ARG A 235 5.15 -1.11 23.95
CA ARG A 235 4.90 0.13 24.70
C ARG A 235 4.23 -0.12 26.05
N ALA A 236 3.36 -1.10 26.18
CA ALA A 236 2.77 -1.47 27.46
C ALA A 236 3.81 -2.12 28.39
N VAL A 237 4.72 -2.94 27.86
CA VAL A 237 5.86 -3.49 28.61
C VAL A 237 6.77 -2.36 29.11
N GLU A 238 7.16 -1.42 28.25
CA GLU A 238 7.96 -0.25 28.63
C GLU A 238 7.30 0.56 29.77
N LYS A 239 5.98 0.77 29.66
CA LYS A 239 5.20 1.47 30.72
C LYS A 239 5.20 0.71 32.04
N LYS A 240 5.09 -0.61 32.03
CA LYS A 240 5.16 -1.45 33.24
C LYS A 240 6.56 -1.44 33.84
N LEU A 241 7.61 -1.48 33.03
CA LEU A 241 8.99 -1.34 33.48
C LEU A 241 9.23 0.02 34.16
N ALA A 242 8.80 1.10 33.48
CA ALA A 242 8.94 2.45 34.02
C ALA A 242 8.22 2.61 35.36
N ALA A 243 7.04 2.01 35.54
CA ALA A 243 6.31 2.01 36.83
C ALA A 243 7.05 1.30 37.93
N SER A 244 7.95 0.36 37.64
CA SER A 244 8.83 -0.33 38.60
C SER A 244 10.23 0.31 38.71
N GLY A 245 10.43 1.49 38.10
CA GLY A 245 11.71 2.20 38.13
C GLY A 245 12.80 1.57 37.24
N LYS A 246 12.42 0.74 36.28
CA LYS A 246 13.30 0.06 35.34
C LYS A 246 13.12 0.59 33.90
N SER A 247 14.05 0.24 33.03
CA SER A 247 13.96 0.43 31.58
C SER A 247 14.26 -0.89 30.86
N CYS A 248 14.02 -0.96 29.56
CA CYS A 248 14.41 -2.13 28.76
C CYS A 248 15.93 -2.42 28.87
N GLU A 249 16.75 -1.38 28.92
CA GLU A 249 18.21 -1.48 29.04
C GLU A 249 18.68 -2.05 30.38
N THR A 250 17.89 -1.87 31.44
CA THR A 250 18.21 -2.31 32.79
C THR A 250 17.50 -3.60 33.21
N SER A 251 16.69 -4.18 32.30
CA SER A 251 15.90 -5.39 32.54
C SER A 251 16.45 -6.58 31.76
N THR A 252 16.24 -7.78 32.28
CA THR A 252 16.58 -9.02 31.57
C THR A 252 15.49 -9.38 30.54
N LEU A 253 15.83 -10.26 29.60
CA LEU A 253 14.86 -10.79 28.65
C LEU A 253 13.71 -11.51 29.36
N ASP A 254 14.02 -12.30 30.41
CA ASP A 254 13.01 -13.06 31.17
C ASP A 254 12.02 -12.12 31.87
N GLU A 255 12.48 -11.00 32.43
CA GLU A 255 11.62 -9.98 33.04
C GLU A 255 10.70 -9.33 31.99
N MET A 256 11.25 -8.99 30.82
CA MET A 256 10.46 -8.40 29.73
C MET A 256 9.46 -9.40 29.17
N ASP A 257 9.82 -10.68 29.00
CA ASP A 257 8.92 -11.73 28.54
C ASP A 257 7.78 -12.01 29.53
N ALA A 258 8.07 -11.99 30.83
CA ALA A 258 7.02 -12.09 31.85
C ALA A 258 5.99 -10.96 31.73
N LEU A 259 6.44 -9.71 31.60
CA LEU A 259 5.57 -8.55 31.38
C LEU A 259 4.82 -8.62 30.03
N TRP A 260 5.48 -9.08 28.98
CA TRP A 260 4.85 -9.32 27.69
C TRP A 260 3.70 -10.33 27.77
N ASN A 261 3.91 -11.42 28.52
CA ASN A 261 2.87 -12.42 28.74
C ASN A 261 1.72 -11.92 29.62
N GLU A 262 1.99 -10.98 30.56
CA GLU A 262 0.94 -10.26 31.28
C GLU A 262 0.10 -9.38 30.34
N VAL A 263 0.75 -8.53 29.54
CA VAL A 263 0.08 -7.65 28.56
C VAL A 263 -0.80 -8.46 27.62
N LYS A 264 -0.34 -9.62 27.16
CA LYS A 264 -1.15 -10.53 26.30
C LYS A 264 -2.42 -11.06 26.98
N LYS A 265 -2.44 -11.18 28.29
CA LYS A 265 -3.62 -11.66 29.05
C LYS A 265 -4.61 -10.54 29.36
N GLU A 266 -4.16 -9.28 29.32
CA GLU A 266 -4.98 -8.09 29.55
C GLU A 266 -5.77 -7.64 28.30
N GLU A 267 -5.46 -8.20 27.11
CA GLU A 267 -6.16 -7.98 25.82
C GLU A 267 -7.30 -8.98 25.63
#